data_22cdbbaafab6ffa2b75079103e4c4daa
#
_entry.id   22cdbbaafab6ffa2b75079103e4c4daa
#
_cell.length_a   1.000
_cell.length_b   1.000
_cell.length_c   1.000
_cell.angle_alpha   90.00
_cell.angle_beta   90.00
_cell.angle_gamma   90.00
#
_symmetry.space_group_name_H-M   'P 1'
#
loop_
_entity.id
_entity.type
_entity.pdbx_description
1 polymer ?
#
loop_
_entity_poly.entity_id
_entity_poly.type
_entity_poly.pdbx_seq_one_letter_code
_entity_poly.pdbx_strand_id
1 'polypeptide(L)'
;MIDARLLEWARLPGPTKVLAAARKRLEAGHDMAGSPMRVSLTDAERDQVGKLLGTKWALSGRQVGAKALAEAIGTLGTDLETLLTSAGGPLRNRPAERVASLRDAEDERARAADTLAAAGVPPSSAARWLSRRGLPRAGRGQLVELAERCALVWRKLPGFAGPTVLLTVLAAAALGDPHALDRGSATAAGVLRLLGCDPPTTAESWRAAWEESGVVCDPVSSRVLVLNLVLHGDAASCRVTKAAGAEPLWLTWRSLTGTFRSDAPDVHVCENPSVLIAAADQLGAGSLPLVCTNGRPSAATRRLLSGLAATGTTLHVRADDDAAGQEIVSGLHAAIPGLRLWRYALRPAMQPRYEEQDLDLLLHDLKQKEPGAYRAVPGA
;
A
#
# COMPACT_ATOMS: atom_id res chain seq x y z
N MET A 1 -6.51 58.41 10.37
CA MET A 1 -7.30 57.86 11.51
C MET A 1 -8.73 57.78 11.02
N ILE A 2 -9.38 56.60 11.16
CA ILE A 2 -10.77 56.42 10.68
C ILE A 2 -11.72 57.16 11.62
N ASP A 3 -12.73 57.89 11.06
CA ASP A 3 -13.76 58.55 11.83
C ASP A 3 -14.53 57.55 12.71
N ALA A 4 -14.67 57.86 13.99
CA ALA A 4 -15.39 57.03 14.96
C ALA A 4 -16.85 56.77 14.53
N ARG A 5 -17.51 57.71 13.89
CA ARG A 5 -18.87 57.54 13.36
C ARG A 5 -18.95 56.50 12.25
N LEU A 6 -17.91 56.42 11.40
CA LEU A 6 -17.84 55.43 10.34
C LEU A 6 -17.62 54.02 10.93
N LEU A 7 -16.85 53.90 12.00
CA LEU A 7 -16.68 52.62 12.70
C LEU A 7 -17.98 52.18 13.42
N GLU A 8 -18.71 53.10 13.99
CA GLU A 8 -20.03 52.83 14.58
C GLU A 8 -21.03 52.37 13.50
N TRP A 9 -21.06 53.06 12.35
CA TRP A 9 -21.87 52.66 11.20
C TRP A 9 -21.49 51.25 10.72
N ALA A 10 -20.22 50.93 10.60
CA ALA A 10 -19.73 49.61 10.14
C ALA A 10 -20.21 48.46 11.01
N ARG A 11 -20.53 48.69 12.29
CA ARG A 11 -21.02 47.72 13.27
C ARG A 11 -22.52 47.47 13.20
N LEU A 12 -23.27 48.28 12.46
CA LEU A 12 -24.71 48.10 12.29
C LEU A 12 -24.98 46.85 11.45
N PRO A 13 -26.11 46.14 11.65
CA PRO A 13 -26.42 44.88 10.94
C PRO A 13 -26.32 44.94 9.41
N GLY A 14 -26.91 45.99 8.79
CA GLY A 14 -26.87 46.16 7.34
C GLY A 14 -25.46 46.42 6.79
N PRO A 15 -24.72 47.40 7.27
CA PRO A 15 -23.33 47.63 6.93
C PRO A 15 -22.44 46.45 7.15
N THR A 16 -22.56 45.69 8.26
CA THR A 16 -21.79 44.46 8.52
C THR A 16 -21.94 43.45 7.42
N LYS A 17 -23.16 43.21 6.92
CA LYS A 17 -23.42 42.29 5.80
C LYS A 17 -22.75 42.76 4.50
N VAL A 18 -22.87 44.08 4.22
CA VAL A 18 -22.28 44.68 3.01
C VAL A 18 -20.75 44.63 3.06
N LEU A 19 -20.15 45.00 4.20
CA LEU A 19 -18.70 44.97 4.39
C LEU A 19 -18.15 43.53 4.36
N ALA A 20 -18.89 42.54 4.89
CA ALA A 20 -18.53 41.13 4.76
C ALA A 20 -18.55 40.67 3.29
N ALA A 21 -19.53 41.11 2.49
CA ALA A 21 -19.56 40.81 1.06
C ALA A 21 -18.40 41.50 0.30
N ALA A 22 -18.10 42.74 0.63
CA ALA A 22 -16.97 43.48 0.07
C ALA A 22 -15.63 42.83 0.43
N ARG A 23 -15.44 42.43 1.69
CA ARG A 23 -14.26 41.64 2.14
C ARG A 23 -14.11 40.34 1.35
N LYS A 24 -15.16 39.53 1.25
CA LYS A 24 -15.15 38.29 0.50
C LYS A 24 -14.75 38.51 -0.97
N ARG A 25 -15.21 39.61 -1.57
CA ARG A 25 -14.89 39.99 -2.94
C ARG A 25 -13.41 40.34 -3.11
N LEU A 26 -12.88 41.21 -2.27
CA LEU A 26 -11.47 41.62 -2.30
C LEU A 26 -10.54 40.44 -1.98
N GLU A 27 -10.87 39.67 -0.95
CA GLU A 27 -10.10 38.46 -0.61
C GLU A 27 -10.09 37.41 -1.73
N ALA A 28 -11.12 37.34 -2.59
CA ALA A 28 -11.15 36.52 -3.77
C ALA A 28 -10.35 37.05 -4.97
N GLY A 29 -9.74 38.27 -4.83
CA GLY A 29 -8.95 38.92 -5.87
C GLY A 29 -9.79 39.66 -6.92
N HIS A 30 -11.07 39.93 -6.63
CA HIS A 30 -11.92 40.74 -7.52
C HIS A 30 -11.82 42.20 -7.17
N ASP A 31 -11.71 43.05 -8.18
CA ASP A 31 -11.77 44.49 -8.01
C ASP A 31 -13.17 44.98 -7.56
N MET A 32 -13.25 46.26 -7.16
CA MET A 32 -14.50 46.90 -6.78
C MET A 32 -15.23 47.52 -7.97
N ALA A 33 -14.71 47.42 -9.20
CA ALA A 33 -15.31 47.99 -10.40
C ALA A 33 -16.38 47.11 -11.06
N GLY A 34 -16.44 45.83 -10.73
CA GLY A 34 -17.31 44.83 -11.39
C GLY A 34 -18.78 44.85 -10.93
N SER A 35 -19.47 43.73 -11.15
CA SER A 35 -20.92 43.55 -10.88
C SER A 35 -21.31 43.86 -9.43
N PRO A 36 -22.57 44.32 -9.19
CA PRO A 36 -23.07 44.59 -7.84
C PRO A 36 -22.93 43.37 -6.91
N MET A 37 -22.71 43.62 -5.63
CA MET A 37 -22.64 42.60 -4.60
C MET A 37 -24.05 42.16 -4.20
N ARG A 38 -24.31 40.85 -4.31
CA ARG A 38 -25.59 40.27 -3.90
C ARG A 38 -25.61 40.15 -2.37
N VAL A 39 -26.33 41.08 -1.71
CA VAL A 39 -26.52 41.07 -0.26
C VAL A 39 -28.01 41.20 0.04
N SER A 40 -28.55 40.23 0.77
CA SER A 40 -29.95 40.28 1.22
C SER A 40 -30.04 41.16 2.44
N LEU A 41 -30.74 42.29 2.32
CA LEU A 41 -30.95 43.27 3.36
C LEU A 41 -32.46 43.43 3.62
N THR A 42 -32.84 43.50 4.87
CA THR A 42 -34.18 43.97 5.28
C THR A 42 -34.32 45.47 5.03
N ASP A 43 -35.55 46.01 5.09
CA ASP A 43 -35.76 47.47 4.90
C ASP A 43 -34.99 48.29 5.92
N ALA A 44 -35.00 47.88 7.20
CA ALA A 44 -34.21 48.53 8.24
C ALA A 44 -32.70 48.49 7.99
N GLU A 45 -32.18 47.38 7.48
CA GLU A 45 -30.77 47.23 7.10
C GLU A 45 -30.41 48.10 5.87
N ARG A 46 -31.34 48.19 4.91
CA ARG A 46 -31.18 49.08 3.76
C ARG A 46 -31.09 50.56 4.18
N ASP A 47 -31.95 50.98 5.11
CA ASP A 47 -31.88 52.35 5.67
C ASP A 47 -30.55 52.61 6.35
N GLN A 48 -29.99 51.66 7.09
CA GLN A 48 -28.66 51.77 7.70
C GLN A 48 -27.57 51.94 6.64
N VAL A 49 -27.60 51.16 5.55
CA VAL A 49 -26.64 51.31 4.45
C VAL A 49 -26.89 52.58 3.66
N GLY A 50 -28.15 53.01 3.54
CA GLY A 50 -28.58 54.23 2.88
C GLY A 50 -28.04 55.52 3.53
N LYS A 51 -27.67 55.48 4.82
CA LYS A 51 -26.96 56.61 5.48
C LYS A 51 -25.64 56.93 4.81
N LEU A 52 -25.00 55.93 4.16
CA LEU A 52 -23.75 56.12 3.41
C LEU A 52 -24.00 56.26 1.91
N LEU A 53 -24.84 55.41 1.31
CA LEU A 53 -25.06 55.37 -0.15
C LEU A 53 -26.17 56.34 -0.62
N GLY A 54 -26.87 56.99 0.30
CA GLY A 54 -27.95 57.96 0.03
C GLY A 54 -29.35 57.30 0.02
N THR A 55 -30.37 58.13 0.34
CA THR A 55 -31.78 57.73 0.47
C THR A 55 -32.34 57.19 -0.85
N LYS A 56 -31.93 57.76 -1.98
CA LYS A 56 -32.35 57.27 -3.32
C LYS A 56 -31.93 55.82 -3.56
N TRP A 57 -30.74 55.45 -3.08
CA TRP A 57 -30.31 54.04 -3.16
C TRP A 57 -31.15 53.13 -2.23
N ALA A 58 -31.38 53.57 -0.99
CA ALA A 58 -32.15 52.78 -0.02
C ALA A 58 -33.55 52.41 -0.56
N LEU A 59 -34.22 53.37 -1.22
CA LEU A 59 -35.58 53.19 -1.81
C LEU A 59 -35.57 52.48 -3.16
N SER A 60 -34.43 52.31 -3.84
CA SER A 60 -34.35 51.81 -5.21
C SER A 60 -34.52 50.29 -5.36
N GLY A 61 -34.46 49.51 -4.28
CA GLY A 61 -34.43 48.06 -4.32
C GLY A 61 -33.16 47.43 -4.97
N ARG A 62 -32.23 48.29 -5.45
CA ARG A 62 -31.00 47.83 -6.14
C ARG A 62 -30.03 47.16 -5.19
N GLN A 63 -29.20 46.26 -5.72
CA GLN A 63 -28.07 45.68 -5.00
C GLN A 63 -26.98 46.73 -4.73
N VAL A 64 -26.10 46.47 -3.76
CA VAL A 64 -24.99 47.38 -3.43
C VAL A 64 -23.94 47.31 -4.56
N GLY A 65 -23.72 48.44 -5.24
CA GLY A 65 -22.63 48.57 -6.18
C GLY A 65 -21.28 48.59 -5.43
N ALA A 66 -20.38 47.70 -5.80
CA ALA A 66 -19.07 47.64 -5.14
C ALA A 66 -18.28 48.94 -5.30
N LYS A 67 -18.26 49.50 -6.52
CA LYS A 67 -17.64 50.82 -6.82
C LYS A 67 -18.27 51.96 -6.02
N ALA A 68 -19.62 52.02 -6.00
CA ALA A 68 -20.34 53.05 -5.26
C ALA A 68 -20.05 53.04 -3.75
N LEU A 69 -19.90 51.84 -3.18
CA LEU A 69 -19.49 51.66 -1.78
C LEU A 69 -18.08 52.21 -1.53
N ALA A 70 -17.12 51.83 -2.38
CA ALA A 70 -15.73 52.28 -2.26
C ALA A 70 -15.62 53.83 -2.41
N GLU A 71 -16.33 54.40 -3.40
CA GLU A 71 -16.39 55.87 -3.61
C GLU A 71 -17.01 56.57 -2.42
N ALA A 72 -18.13 56.09 -1.91
CA ALA A 72 -18.80 56.72 -0.75
C ALA A 72 -17.92 56.70 0.52
N ILE A 73 -17.16 55.61 0.75
CA ILE A 73 -16.20 55.52 1.85
C ILE A 73 -15.02 56.48 1.59
N GLY A 74 -14.55 56.60 0.34
CA GLY A 74 -13.49 57.51 -0.08
C GLY A 74 -13.80 58.98 0.21
N THR A 75 -15.05 59.40 0.07
CA THR A 75 -15.48 60.80 0.41
C THR A 75 -15.35 61.14 1.90
N LEU A 76 -15.22 60.11 2.76
CA LEU A 76 -15.03 60.27 4.21
C LEU A 76 -13.56 60.29 4.64
N GLY A 77 -12.62 60.40 3.67
CA GLY A 77 -11.19 60.48 3.93
C GLY A 77 -10.49 59.18 4.31
N THR A 78 -11.11 58.05 4.00
CA THR A 78 -10.51 56.71 4.18
C THR A 78 -10.83 55.85 2.97
N ASP A 79 -10.12 54.72 2.80
CA ASP A 79 -10.44 53.74 1.77
C ASP A 79 -11.14 52.51 2.36
N LEU A 80 -11.76 51.71 1.48
CA LEU A 80 -12.53 50.53 1.88
C LEU A 80 -11.64 49.45 2.52
N GLU A 81 -10.39 49.26 2.05
CA GLU A 81 -9.47 48.25 2.58
C GLU A 81 -9.05 48.59 4.02
N THR A 82 -8.75 49.89 4.27
CA THR A 82 -8.45 50.41 5.61
C THR A 82 -9.63 50.20 6.56
N LEU A 83 -10.86 50.50 6.10
CA LEU A 83 -12.07 50.27 6.90
C LEU A 83 -12.27 48.80 7.21
N LEU A 84 -12.17 47.93 6.19
CA LEU A 84 -12.33 46.47 6.35
C LEU A 84 -11.28 45.90 7.30
N THR A 85 -10.03 46.35 7.20
CA THR A 85 -8.94 45.90 8.06
C THR A 85 -9.18 46.34 9.52
N SER A 86 -9.64 47.54 9.73
CA SER A 86 -9.94 48.05 11.08
C SER A 86 -11.17 47.40 11.72
N ALA A 87 -12.17 47.01 10.89
CA ALA A 87 -13.40 46.38 11.37
C ALA A 87 -13.27 44.88 11.60
N GLY A 88 -12.36 44.19 10.92
CA GLY A 88 -12.31 42.72 10.93
C GLY A 88 -10.92 42.09 10.72
N GLY A 89 -9.84 42.88 10.95
CA GLY A 89 -8.47 42.44 10.78
C GLY A 89 -7.99 42.43 9.30
N PRO A 90 -6.75 42.05 9.03
CA PRO A 90 -6.14 42.13 7.71
C PRO A 90 -6.89 41.34 6.64
N LEU A 91 -6.88 41.84 5.40
CA LEU A 91 -7.46 41.15 4.26
C LEU A 91 -6.55 40.00 3.82
N ARG A 92 -7.15 38.87 3.54
CA ARG A 92 -6.44 37.70 3.02
C ARG A 92 -6.35 37.76 1.49
N ASN A 93 -5.22 37.37 0.94
CA ASN A 93 -5.10 37.17 -0.50
C ASN A 93 -5.31 35.67 -0.83
N ARG A 94 -6.58 35.23 -0.90
CA ARG A 94 -6.94 33.83 -1.14
C ARG A 94 -6.36 33.25 -2.44
N PRO A 95 -6.30 33.98 -3.57
CA PRO A 95 -5.62 33.48 -4.76
C PRO A 95 -4.13 33.20 -4.53
N ALA A 96 -3.41 34.15 -3.89
CA ALA A 96 -2.00 33.95 -3.57
C ALA A 96 -1.78 32.82 -2.56
N GLU A 97 -2.60 32.75 -1.51
CA GLU A 97 -2.59 31.65 -0.52
C GLU A 97 -2.83 30.28 -1.20
N ARG A 98 -3.76 30.24 -2.16
CA ARG A 98 -4.02 29.01 -2.93
C ARG A 98 -2.82 28.60 -3.79
N VAL A 99 -2.20 29.55 -4.47
CA VAL A 99 -0.99 29.29 -5.28
C VAL A 99 0.15 28.83 -4.38
N ALA A 100 0.38 29.48 -3.24
CA ALA A 100 1.38 29.07 -2.26
C ALA A 100 1.12 27.63 -1.76
N SER A 101 -0.12 27.34 -1.35
CA SER A 101 -0.49 25.98 -0.89
C SER A 101 -0.34 24.91 -1.97
N LEU A 102 -0.55 25.24 -3.25
CA LEU A 102 -0.31 24.30 -4.34
C LEU A 102 1.20 24.06 -4.55
N ARG A 103 2.02 25.10 -4.46
CA ARG A 103 3.48 24.98 -4.51
C ARG A 103 4.02 24.15 -3.35
N ASP A 104 3.61 24.45 -2.13
CA ASP A 104 4.00 23.68 -0.93
C ASP A 104 3.66 22.18 -1.09
N ALA A 105 2.48 21.88 -1.66
CA ALA A 105 2.06 20.51 -1.90
C ALA A 105 2.88 19.83 -3.01
N GLU A 106 3.29 20.57 -4.03
CA GLU A 106 4.13 20.08 -5.13
C GLU A 106 5.56 19.80 -4.65
N ASP A 107 6.14 20.74 -3.89
CA ASP A 107 7.46 20.63 -3.28
C ASP A 107 7.51 19.45 -2.27
N GLU A 108 6.45 19.24 -1.50
CA GLU A 108 6.38 18.10 -0.57
C GLU A 108 6.32 16.76 -1.32
N ARG A 109 5.58 16.67 -2.43
CA ARG A 109 5.55 15.46 -3.27
C ARG A 109 6.91 15.16 -3.89
N ALA A 110 7.61 16.20 -4.37
CA ALA A 110 8.95 16.06 -4.92
C ALA A 110 9.92 15.51 -3.87
N ARG A 111 9.95 16.11 -2.67
CA ARG A 111 10.78 15.64 -1.56
C ARG A 111 10.45 14.20 -1.13
N ALA A 112 9.18 13.82 -1.10
CA ALA A 112 8.78 12.45 -0.81
C ALA A 112 9.28 11.48 -1.89
N ALA A 113 9.23 11.86 -3.17
CA ALA A 113 9.77 11.06 -4.29
C ALA A 113 11.28 10.89 -4.16
N ASP A 114 12.02 11.97 -3.88
CA ASP A 114 13.47 11.94 -3.69
C ASP A 114 13.87 11.06 -2.51
N THR A 115 13.14 11.13 -1.40
CA THR A 115 13.34 10.28 -0.21
C THR A 115 13.20 8.80 -0.55
N LEU A 116 12.16 8.43 -1.30
CA LEU A 116 11.94 7.04 -1.75
C LEU A 116 13.02 6.60 -2.74
N ALA A 117 13.39 7.46 -3.69
CA ALA A 117 14.46 7.17 -4.66
C ALA A 117 15.82 6.94 -3.97
N ALA A 118 16.17 7.77 -2.99
CA ALA A 118 17.37 7.63 -2.17
C ALA A 118 17.40 6.33 -1.33
N ALA A 119 16.23 5.71 -1.10
CA ALA A 119 16.11 4.40 -0.47
C ALA A 119 16.19 3.22 -1.45
N GLY A 120 16.34 3.48 -2.75
CA GLY A 120 16.38 2.45 -3.78
C GLY A 120 14.98 1.96 -4.22
N VAL A 121 13.92 2.70 -3.93
CA VAL A 121 12.58 2.38 -4.45
C VAL A 121 12.55 2.65 -5.95
N PRO A 122 12.08 1.69 -6.78
CA PRO A 122 11.98 1.89 -8.23
C PRO A 122 11.10 3.11 -8.57
N PRO A 123 11.49 3.93 -9.57
CA PRO A 123 10.73 5.15 -9.93
C PRO A 123 9.25 4.88 -10.24
N SER A 124 8.95 3.76 -10.90
CA SER A 124 7.57 3.35 -11.20
C SER A 124 6.76 3.04 -9.94
N SER A 125 7.38 2.43 -8.92
CA SER A 125 6.74 2.15 -7.63
C SER A 125 6.51 3.43 -6.83
N ALA A 126 7.50 4.34 -6.79
CA ALA A 126 7.37 5.65 -6.14
C ALA A 126 6.27 6.51 -6.79
N ALA A 127 6.24 6.59 -8.13
CA ALA A 127 5.21 7.33 -8.88
C ALA A 127 3.81 6.76 -8.61
N ARG A 128 3.65 5.44 -8.67
CA ARG A 128 2.40 4.75 -8.35
C ARG A 128 1.97 5.00 -6.90
N TRP A 129 2.91 4.96 -5.95
CA TRP A 129 2.65 5.25 -4.55
C TRP A 129 2.11 6.67 -4.36
N LEU A 130 2.77 7.68 -4.93
CA LEU A 130 2.36 9.08 -4.84
C LEU A 130 1.00 9.39 -5.49
N SER A 131 0.55 8.57 -6.46
CA SER A 131 -0.76 8.70 -7.11
C SER A 131 -1.91 8.02 -6.35
N ARG A 132 -1.63 7.18 -5.35
CA ARG A 132 -2.64 6.40 -4.64
C ARG A 132 -3.47 7.24 -3.67
N ARG A 133 -4.74 6.85 -3.53
CA ARG A 133 -5.63 7.40 -2.48
C ARG A 133 -5.24 6.87 -1.10
N GLY A 134 -5.56 7.62 -0.06
CA GLY A 134 -5.30 7.24 1.33
C GLY A 134 -3.91 7.60 1.85
N LEU A 135 -3.13 8.37 1.09
CA LEU A 135 -1.94 9.06 1.61
C LEU A 135 -2.31 10.37 2.30
N PRO A 136 -1.49 10.90 3.22
CA PRO A 136 -1.63 12.24 3.76
C PRO A 136 -1.70 13.27 2.65
N ARG A 137 -2.51 14.31 2.86
CA ARG A 137 -2.57 15.43 1.93
C ARG A 137 -1.24 16.20 1.96
N ALA A 138 -0.62 16.36 0.81
CA ALA A 138 0.61 17.14 0.68
C ALA A 138 0.43 18.60 1.04
N GLY A 139 1.51 19.28 1.45
CA GLY A 139 1.55 20.67 1.86
C GLY A 139 1.58 20.88 3.40
N ARG A 140 1.70 19.79 4.19
CA ARG A 140 1.75 19.82 5.66
C ARG A 140 2.90 19.02 6.27
N GLY A 141 3.82 18.51 5.47
CA GLY A 141 4.97 17.69 5.90
C GLY A 141 4.68 16.22 6.17
N GLN A 142 3.42 15.84 6.37
CA GLN A 142 3.03 14.46 6.72
C GLN A 142 3.32 13.44 5.63
N LEU A 143 3.30 13.86 4.36
CA LEU A 143 3.60 12.97 3.24
C LEU A 143 5.10 12.61 3.20
N VAL A 144 5.97 13.59 3.44
CA VAL A 144 7.43 13.38 3.53
C VAL A 144 7.76 12.51 4.74
N GLU A 145 7.18 12.78 5.91
CA GLU A 145 7.37 11.96 7.11
C GLU A 145 6.97 10.49 6.87
N LEU A 146 5.84 10.26 6.20
CA LEU A 146 5.43 8.90 5.83
C LEU A 146 6.42 8.26 4.84
N ALA A 147 6.90 9.01 3.84
CA ALA A 147 7.89 8.53 2.88
C ALA A 147 9.22 8.16 3.56
N GLU A 148 9.69 8.94 4.51
CA GLU A 148 10.90 8.66 5.31
C GLU A 148 10.76 7.36 6.09
N ARG A 149 9.63 7.17 6.78
CA ARG A 149 9.35 5.92 7.51
C ARG A 149 9.27 4.71 6.58
N CYS A 150 8.60 4.84 5.45
CA CYS A 150 8.55 3.79 4.43
C CYS A 150 9.93 3.48 3.84
N ALA A 151 10.76 4.49 3.60
CA ALA A 151 12.13 4.36 3.10
C ALA A 151 13.04 3.59 4.08
N LEU A 152 12.92 3.85 5.39
CA LEU A 152 13.65 3.12 6.43
C LEU A 152 13.31 1.62 6.42
N VAL A 153 12.03 1.29 6.28
CA VAL A 153 11.57 -0.11 6.18
C VAL A 153 12.02 -0.73 4.87
N TRP A 154 11.88 -0.03 3.74
CA TRP A 154 12.24 -0.51 2.41
C TRP A 154 13.69 -0.99 2.33
N ARG A 155 14.62 -0.23 2.90
CA ARG A 155 16.07 -0.59 2.94
C ARG A 155 16.36 -1.88 3.69
N LYS A 156 15.45 -2.34 4.56
CA LYS A 156 15.62 -3.53 5.41
C LYS A 156 14.74 -4.72 4.96
N LEU A 157 13.93 -4.54 3.89
CA LEU A 157 13.16 -5.64 3.34
C LEU A 157 14.11 -6.71 2.78
N PRO A 158 13.91 -7.99 3.15
CA PRO A 158 14.77 -9.08 2.67
C PRO A 158 14.58 -9.39 1.18
N GLY A 159 13.43 -8.99 0.61
CA GLY A 159 13.01 -9.41 -0.73
C GLY A 159 12.61 -10.88 -0.80
N PHE A 160 12.14 -11.31 -1.96
CA PHE A 160 11.62 -12.67 -2.15
C PHE A 160 12.70 -13.75 -1.99
N ALA A 161 13.91 -13.51 -2.46
CA ALA A 161 15.03 -14.47 -2.43
C ALA A 161 15.90 -14.36 -1.16
N GLY A 162 15.66 -13.36 -0.32
CA GLY A 162 16.44 -13.11 0.90
C GLY A 162 15.96 -13.96 2.10
N PRO A 163 16.72 -13.92 3.20
CA PRO A 163 16.34 -14.60 4.45
C PRO A 163 15.05 -13.99 5.01
N THR A 164 14.12 -14.84 5.44
CA THR A 164 12.87 -14.37 6.04
C THR A 164 13.11 -13.68 7.39
N VAL A 165 12.36 -12.58 7.64
CA VAL A 165 12.41 -11.81 8.89
C VAL A 165 11.02 -11.70 9.52
N LEU A 166 10.93 -11.65 10.85
CA LEU A 166 9.66 -11.38 11.53
C LEU A 166 9.28 -9.90 11.38
N LEU A 167 7.99 -9.62 11.18
CA LEU A 167 7.47 -8.26 11.02
C LEU A 167 7.85 -7.37 12.22
N THR A 168 7.73 -7.88 13.44
CA THR A 168 8.09 -7.16 14.67
C THR A 168 9.58 -6.85 14.75
N VAL A 169 10.44 -7.77 14.29
CA VAL A 169 11.90 -7.56 14.22
C VAL A 169 12.25 -6.52 13.16
N LEU A 170 11.63 -6.58 11.99
CA LEU A 170 11.78 -5.57 10.93
C LEU A 170 11.34 -4.18 11.43
N ALA A 171 10.18 -4.10 12.08
CA ALA A 171 9.62 -2.86 12.62
C ALA A 171 10.55 -2.24 13.68
N ALA A 172 11.01 -3.02 14.64
CA ALA A 172 11.94 -2.57 15.66
C ALA A 172 13.28 -2.11 15.06
N ALA A 173 13.84 -2.87 14.11
CA ALA A 173 15.10 -2.55 13.47
C ALA A 173 15.03 -1.31 12.56
N ALA A 174 13.89 -1.07 11.91
CA ALA A 174 13.72 0.05 10.97
C ALA A 174 13.23 1.33 11.67
N LEU A 175 12.35 1.21 12.66
CA LEU A 175 11.60 2.33 13.22
C LEU A 175 11.73 2.47 14.74
N GLY A 176 12.46 1.56 15.41
CA GLY A 176 12.65 1.55 16.87
C GLY A 176 11.45 1.04 17.67
N ASP A 177 10.34 0.68 17.00
CA ASP A 177 9.10 0.22 17.64
C ASP A 177 8.61 -1.06 16.96
N PRO A 178 8.50 -2.20 17.67
CA PRO A 178 8.05 -3.48 17.11
C PRO A 178 6.59 -3.44 16.59
N HIS A 179 5.78 -2.46 17.03
CA HIS A 179 4.38 -2.28 16.62
C HIS A 179 4.19 -1.28 15.48
N ALA A 180 5.25 -0.62 15.03
CA ALA A 180 5.18 0.44 14.00
C ALA A 180 4.64 -0.05 12.64
N LEU A 181 4.67 -1.38 12.38
CA LEU A 181 4.17 -2.03 11.19
C LEU A 181 2.92 -2.89 11.44
N ASP A 182 2.26 -2.72 12.59
CA ASP A 182 1.02 -3.44 12.87
C ASP A 182 -0.06 -3.11 11.84
N ARG A 183 -1.01 -4.04 11.68
CA ARG A 183 -2.15 -3.86 10.79
C ARG A 183 -2.93 -2.60 11.16
N GLY A 184 -3.14 -1.72 10.18
CA GLY A 184 -3.79 -0.42 10.37
C GLY A 184 -2.82 0.74 10.52
N SER A 185 -1.51 0.51 10.67
CA SER A 185 -0.54 1.61 10.67
C SER A 185 -0.38 2.21 9.27
N ALA A 186 -0.24 3.53 9.19
CA ALA A 186 -0.03 4.24 7.93
C ALA A 186 1.28 3.81 7.26
N THR A 187 2.33 3.54 8.04
CA THR A 187 3.63 3.09 7.53
C THR A 187 3.53 1.72 6.88
N ALA A 188 2.89 0.75 7.55
CA ALA A 188 2.71 -0.59 6.96
C ALA A 188 1.88 -0.53 5.67
N ALA A 189 0.78 0.25 5.67
CA ALA A 189 -0.01 0.48 4.46
C ALA A 189 0.80 1.17 3.35
N GLY A 190 1.67 2.10 3.71
CA GLY A 190 2.59 2.78 2.80
C GLY A 190 3.58 1.82 2.16
N VAL A 191 4.24 0.97 2.96
CA VAL A 191 5.20 -0.03 2.47
C VAL A 191 4.53 -1.05 1.53
N LEU A 192 3.36 -1.59 1.90
CA LEU A 192 2.63 -2.53 1.03
C LEU A 192 2.27 -1.89 -0.32
N ARG A 193 1.87 -0.60 -0.33
CA ARG A 193 1.63 0.12 -1.59
C ARG A 193 2.89 0.29 -2.43
N LEU A 194 4.06 0.49 -1.83
CA LEU A 194 5.34 0.52 -2.55
C LEU A 194 5.65 -0.84 -3.19
N LEU A 195 5.31 -1.94 -2.51
CA LEU A 195 5.41 -3.31 -3.02
C LEU A 195 4.37 -3.63 -4.11
N GLY A 196 3.42 -2.72 -4.36
CA GLY A 196 2.39 -2.90 -5.38
C GLY A 196 1.07 -3.45 -4.85
N CYS A 197 0.97 -3.73 -3.56
CA CYS A 197 -0.22 -4.25 -2.91
C CYS A 197 -1.07 -3.11 -2.31
N ASP A 198 -2.37 -3.09 -2.57
CA ASP A 198 -3.27 -2.28 -1.75
C ASP A 198 -3.42 -2.95 -0.37
N PRO A 199 -3.45 -2.17 0.74
CA PRO A 199 -3.50 -2.76 2.08
C PRO A 199 -4.70 -3.69 2.24
N PRO A 200 -4.47 -4.97 2.51
CA PRO A 200 -5.54 -5.96 2.55
C PRO A 200 -6.46 -5.78 3.76
N THR A 201 -7.73 -6.14 3.61
CA THR A 201 -8.75 -5.98 4.65
C THR A 201 -8.81 -7.14 5.62
N THR A 202 -8.41 -8.36 5.21
CA THR A 202 -8.39 -9.55 6.07
C THR A 202 -7.02 -9.77 6.70
N ALA A 203 -6.97 -10.48 7.83
CA ALA A 203 -5.71 -10.84 8.47
C ALA A 203 -4.87 -11.82 7.64
N GLU A 204 -5.53 -12.69 6.88
CA GLU A 204 -4.89 -13.68 6.00
C GLU A 204 -4.21 -12.99 4.82
N SER A 205 -4.94 -12.18 4.07
CA SER A 205 -4.38 -11.44 2.94
C SER A 205 -3.31 -10.43 3.37
N TRP A 206 -3.42 -9.88 4.60
CA TRP A 206 -2.36 -9.06 5.19
C TRP A 206 -1.06 -9.84 5.40
N ARG A 207 -1.15 -11.04 5.97
CA ARG A 207 0.03 -11.91 6.14
C ARG A 207 0.64 -12.30 4.81
N ALA A 208 -0.19 -12.73 3.85
CA ALA A 208 0.26 -13.10 2.52
C ALA A 208 1.02 -11.95 1.81
N ALA A 209 0.51 -10.72 1.88
CA ALA A 209 1.14 -9.56 1.27
C ALA A 209 2.55 -9.26 1.85
N TRP A 210 2.74 -9.45 3.15
CA TRP A 210 4.06 -9.30 3.76
C TRP A 210 4.99 -10.48 3.43
N GLU A 211 4.46 -11.70 3.38
CA GLU A 211 5.23 -12.89 3.03
C GLU A 211 5.81 -12.83 1.62
N GLU A 212 5.15 -12.20 0.66
CA GLU A 212 5.69 -11.97 -0.70
C GLU A 212 7.01 -11.17 -0.68
N SER A 213 7.24 -10.34 0.33
CA SER A 213 8.49 -9.61 0.50
C SER A 213 9.49 -10.27 1.46
N GLY A 214 9.23 -11.51 1.88
CA GLY A 214 10.07 -12.26 2.81
C GLY A 214 9.82 -11.91 4.29
N VAL A 215 8.73 -11.21 4.61
CA VAL A 215 8.40 -10.80 5.99
C VAL A 215 7.32 -11.68 6.57
N VAL A 216 7.59 -12.32 7.70
CA VAL A 216 6.67 -13.21 8.40
C VAL A 216 5.95 -12.46 9.51
N CYS A 217 4.63 -12.28 9.38
CA CYS A 217 3.81 -11.65 10.41
C CYS A 217 3.59 -12.57 11.61
N ASP A 218 3.35 -13.85 11.33
CA ASP A 218 3.06 -14.87 12.34
C ASP A 218 3.74 -16.19 11.96
N PRO A 219 4.75 -16.63 12.71
CA PRO A 219 5.52 -17.83 12.39
C PRO A 219 4.73 -19.14 12.57
N VAL A 220 3.56 -19.12 13.17
CA VAL A 220 2.68 -20.30 13.33
C VAL A 220 1.65 -20.36 12.19
N SER A 221 1.16 -19.22 11.72
CA SER A 221 0.20 -19.16 10.61
C SER A 221 0.84 -19.41 9.25
N SER A 222 2.12 -19.08 9.06
CA SER A 222 2.87 -19.43 7.85
C SER A 222 3.18 -20.90 7.84
N ARG A 223 2.65 -21.63 6.84
CA ARG A 223 2.69 -23.08 6.80
C ARG A 223 2.88 -23.63 5.39
N VAL A 224 3.38 -24.87 5.31
CA VAL A 224 3.58 -25.64 4.09
C VAL A 224 3.01 -27.06 4.27
N LEU A 225 2.31 -27.57 3.27
CA LEU A 225 1.74 -28.93 3.29
C LEU A 225 2.76 -29.90 2.68
N VAL A 226 2.99 -31.03 3.34
CA VAL A 226 3.94 -32.05 2.90
C VAL A 226 3.34 -33.45 2.99
N LEU A 227 3.82 -34.36 2.16
CA LEU A 227 3.49 -35.78 2.19
C LEU A 227 4.79 -36.59 2.05
N ASN A 228 4.96 -37.64 2.87
CA ASN A 228 6.11 -38.58 2.85
C ASN A 228 7.49 -37.92 2.93
N LEU A 229 7.57 -36.65 3.37
CA LEU A 229 8.82 -35.94 3.51
C LEU A 229 9.39 -36.14 4.92
N VAL A 230 10.36 -37.04 5.06
CA VAL A 230 11.07 -37.27 6.34
C VAL A 230 12.24 -36.29 6.44
N LEU A 231 12.28 -35.52 7.50
CA LEU A 231 13.32 -34.55 7.83
C LEU A 231 14.21 -35.07 8.97
N HIS A 232 15.51 -34.77 8.90
CA HIS A 232 16.55 -35.10 9.88
C HIS A 232 17.28 -33.82 10.33
N GLY A 233 17.47 -33.65 11.62
CA GLY A 233 18.11 -32.48 12.23
C GLY A 233 17.52 -32.17 13.59
N ASP A 234 17.72 -30.94 14.07
CA ASP A 234 17.26 -30.45 15.38
C ASP A 234 15.92 -29.68 15.32
N ALA A 235 15.48 -29.28 14.13
CA ALA A 235 14.20 -28.62 13.95
C ALA A 235 13.03 -29.49 14.45
N ALA A 236 12.01 -28.85 15.01
CA ALA A 236 10.82 -29.57 15.51
C ALA A 236 10.12 -30.36 14.40
N SER A 237 10.14 -29.86 13.17
CA SER A 237 9.61 -30.54 11.99
C SER A 237 10.20 -31.94 11.76
N CYS A 238 11.47 -32.18 12.16
CA CYS A 238 12.12 -33.48 11.99
C CYS A 238 11.42 -34.58 12.79
N ARG A 239 10.92 -34.26 14.00
CA ARG A 239 10.18 -35.24 14.83
C ARG A 239 8.77 -35.48 14.26
N VAL A 240 8.11 -34.43 13.81
CA VAL A 240 6.72 -34.49 13.34
C VAL A 240 6.63 -35.23 12.02
N THR A 241 7.56 -34.99 11.09
CA THR A 241 7.57 -35.67 9.78
C THR A 241 7.88 -37.15 9.90
N LYS A 242 8.69 -37.59 10.88
CA LYS A 242 8.89 -39.00 11.17
C LYS A 242 7.64 -39.71 11.69
N ALA A 243 6.80 -39.00 12.42
CA ALA A 243 5.59 -39.60 13.01
C ALA A 243 4.39 -39.58 12.07
N ALA A 244 4.40 -38.78 11.01
CA ALA A 244 3.25 -38.58 10.13
C ALA A 244 2.93 -39.80 9.27
N GLY A 245 3.91 -40.63 8.98
CA GLY A 245 3.71 -41.73 8.02
C GLY A 245 3.29 -41.20 6.64
N ALA A 246 2.24 -41.80 6.06
CA ALA A 246 1.72 -41.43 4.75
C ALA A 246 0.61 -40.35 4.83
N GLU A 247 0.46 -39.70 5.94
CA GLU A 247 -0.56 -38.67 6.12
C GLU A 247 -0.06 -37.29 5.70
N PRO A 248 -0.91 -36.46 5.03
CA PRO A 248 -0.63 -35.04 4.76
C PRO A 248 -0.41 -34.25 6.04
N LEU A 249 0.69 -33.48 6.10
CA LEU A 249 1.09 -32.78 7.30
C LEU A 249 1.37 -31.31 7.03
N TRP A 250 0.80 -30.42 7.82
CA TRP A 250 1.16 -29.00 7.81
C TRP A 250 2.39 -28.74 8.70
N LEU A 251 3.47 -28.24 8.10
CA LEU A 251 4.63 -27.72 8.82
C LEU A 251 4.52 -26.19 8.90
N THR A 252 4.79 -25.63 10.09
CA THR A 252 4.81 -24.16 10.28
C THR A 252 6.22 -23.61 10.06
N TRP A 253 6.33 -22.33 9.74
CA TRP A 253 7.62 -21.66 9.71
C TRP A 253 8.41 -21.83 11.02
N ARG A 254 7.69 -21.77 12.17
CA ARG A 254 8.29 -22.01 13.49
C ARG A 254 8.84 -23.44 13.63
N SER A 255 8.11 -24.44 13.18
CA SER A 255 8.58 -25.84 13.25
C SER A 255 9.79 -26.15 12.38
N LEU A 256 10.03 -25.33 11.38
CA LEU A 256 11.19 -25.35 10.47
C LEU A 256 12.36 -24.50 10.99
N THR A 257 12.29 -23.95 12.22
CA THR A 257 13.40 -23.24 12.84
C THR A 257 14.41 -24.25 13.38
N GLY A 258 15.70 -24.07 13.04
CA GLY A 258 16.75 -25.02 13.32
C GLY A 258 17.31 -25.66 12.04
N THR A 259 18.13 -26.68 12.19
CA THR A 259 18.70 -27.43 11.06
C THR A 259 17.78 -28.56 10.63
N PHE A 260 17.68 -28.76 9.32
CA PHE A 260 16.98 -29.90 8.75
C PHE A 260 17.57 -30.26 7.38
N ARG A 261 17.49 -31.52 7.03
CA ARG A 261 17.81 -32.10 5.71
C ARG A 261 16.87 -33.25 5.42
N SER A 262 16.77 -33.65 4.18
CA SER A 262 16.10 -34.93 3.78
C SER A 262 17.13 -35.87 3.21
N ASP A 263 16.91 -37.18 3.42
CA ASP A 263 17.69 -38.23 2.75
C ASP A 263 17.12 -38.55 1.36
N ALA A 264 15.94 -38.01 1.00
CA ALA A 264 15.35 -38.13 -0.31
C ALA A 264 16.17 -37.32 -1.34
N PRO A 265 16.69 -37.94 -2.40
CA PRO A 265 17.46 -37.26 -3.44
C PRO A 265 16.59 -36.27 -4.23
N ASP A 266 15.32 -36.60 -4.41
CA ASP A 266 14.35 -35.85 -5.18
C ASP A 266 13.10 -35.57 -4.34
N VAL A 267 12.60 -34.33 -4.39
CA VAL A 267 11.34 -33.92 -3.80
C VAL A 267 10.51 -33.17 -4.86
N HIS A 268 9.26 -33.59 -5.00
CA HIS A 268 8.32 -32.97 -5.94
C HIS A 268 7.58 -31.82 -5.27
N VAL A 269 7.23 -30.80 -6.04
CA VAL A 269 6.52 -29.61 -5.56
C VAL A 269 5.36 -29.33 -6.50
N CYS A 270 4.14 -29.32 -5.96
CA CYS A 270 2.90 -28.97 -6.67
C CYS A 270 2.31 -27.68 -6.11
N GLU A 271 1.47 -27.03 -6.89
CA GLU A 271 0.72 -25.86 -6.43
C GLU A 271 -0.56 -26.27 -5.70
N ASN A 272 -1.30 -27.24 -6.25
CA ASN A 272 -2.64 -27.54 -5.81
C ASN A 272 -2.67 -28.66 -4.75
N PRO A 273 -3.35 -28.46 -3.61
CA PRO A 273 -3.55 -29.49 -2.59
C PRO A 273 -4.22 -30.75 -3.12
N SER A 274 -5.04 -30.68 -4.18
CA SER A 274 -5.71 -31.83 -4.79
C SER A 274 -4.71 -32.91 -5.24
N VAL A 275 -3.55 -32.50 -5.78
CA VAL A 275 -2.50 -33.42 -6.21
C VAL A 275 -1.91 -34.18 -5.02
N LEU A 276 -1.62 -33.45 -3.93
CA LEU A 276 -1.06 -34.06 -2.72
C LEU A 276 -2.07 -35.00 -2.03
N ILE A 277 -3.34 -34.60 -1.96
CA ILE A 277 -4.40 -35.44 -1.38
C ILE A 277 -4.59 -36.70 -2.21
N ALA A 278 -4.66 -36.57 -3.55
CA ALA A 278 -4.77 -37.76 -4.42
C ALA A 278 -3.56 -38.70 -4.32
N ALA A 279 -2.35 -38.13 -4.14
CA ALA A 279 -1.16 -38.96 -3.89
C ALA A 279 -1.23 -39.68 -2.54
N ALA A 280 -1.74 -39.06 -1.50
CA ALA A 280 -1.96 -39.67 -0.20
C ALA A 280 -2.99 -40.84 -0.30
N ASP A 281 -4.14 -40.56 -0.92
CA ASP A 281 -5.24 -41.53 -1.03
C ASP A 281 -4.92 -42.73 -1.93
N GLN A 282 -4.25 -42.50 -3.07
CA GLN A 282 -4.03 -43.54 -4.09
C GLN A 282 -2.69 -44.23 -3.95
N LEU A 283 -1.65 -43.56 -3.47
CA LEU A 283 -0.30 -44.11 -3.36
C LEU A 283 0.13 -44.37 -1.91
N GLY A 284 -0.41 -43.58 -0.96
CA GLY A 284 -0.05 -43.69 0.45
C GLY A 284 1.45 -43.63 0.68
N ALA A 285 2.02 -44.60 1.39
CA ALA A 285 3.47 -44.70 1.62
C ALA A 285 4.30 -44.96 0.36
N GLY A 286 3.67 -45.38 -0.74
CA GLY A 286 4.32 -45.59 -2.05
C GLY A 286 4.50 -44.30 -2.88
N SER A 287 4.07 -43.13 -2.37
CA SER A 287 4.34 -41.85 -3.01
C SER A 287 5.74 -41.35 -2.70
N LEU A 288 6.41 -40.81 -3.71
CA LEU A 288 7.61 -39.99 -3.51
C LEU A 288 7.28 -38.77 -2.62
N PRO A 289 8.31 -38.20 -1.93
CA PRO A 289 8.10 -37.00 -1.13
C PRO A 289 7.54 -35.83 -1.94
N LEU A 290 6.45 -35.23 -1.43
CA LEU A 290 5.72 -34.17 -2.10
C LEU A 290 5.54 -32.99 -1.16
N VAL A 291 5.75 -31.78 -1.69
CA VAL A 291 5.50 -30.49 -1.04
C VAL A 291 4.42 -29.76 -1.83
N CYS A 292 3.42 -29.22 -1.18
CA CYS A 292 2.40 -28.38 -1.83
C CYS A 292 2.54 -26.92 -1.39
N THR A 293 2.60 -26.00 -2.36
CA THR A 293 2.68 -24.57 -2.08
C THR A 293 1.34 -24.00 -1.66
N ASN A 294 0.23 -24.64 -2.03
CA ASN A 294 -1.14 -24.18 -1.78
C ASN A 294 -1.36 -22.76 -2.32
N GLY A 295 -1.16 -22.57 -3.61
CA GLY A 295 -1.07 -21.29 -4.28
C GLY A 295 0.31 -20.64 -4.12
N ARG A 296 0.38 -19.33 -3.92
CA ARG A 296 1.67 -18.62 -3.79
C ARG A 296 2.49 -19.12 -2.60
N PRO A 297 3.80 -19.43 -2.80
CA PRO A 297 4.65 -20.00 -1.77
C PRO A 297 4.74 -19.13 -0.51
N SER A 298 4.30 -19.67 0.62
CA SER A 298 4.41 -19.04 1.92
C SER A 298 5.88 -18.91 2.37
N ALA A 299 6.16 -18.14 3.43
CA ALA A 299 7.49 -18.08 4.02
C ALA A 299 7.96 -19.46 4.54
N ALA A 300 7.04 -20.29 5.04
CA ALA A 300 7.33 -21.66 5.44
C ALA A 300 7.71 -22.53 4.23
N THR A 301 6.99 -22.40 3.11
CA THR A 301 7.31 -23.11 1.86
C THR A 301 8.70 -22.73 1.36
N ARG A 302 8.99 -21.43 1.26
CA ARG A 302 10.32 -20.96 0.80
C ARG A 302 11.45 -21.44 1.71
N ARG A 303 11.25 -21.35 3.05
CA ARG A 303 12.24 -21.84 4.02
C ARG A 303 12.51 -23.34 3.85
N LEU A 304 11.45 -24.15 3.71
CA LEU A 304 11.58 -25.61 3.50
C LEU A 304 12.34 -25.91 2.21
N LEU A 305 11.88 -25.37 1.07
CA LEU A 305 12.47 -25.65 -0.23
C LEU A 305 13.93 -25.18 -0.33
N SER A 306 14.24 -23.96 0.17
CA SER A 306 15.62 -23.47 0.19
C SER A 306 16.53 -24.31 1.09
N GLY A 307 16.03 -24.76 2.25
CA GLY A 307 16.77 -25.65 3.15
C GLY A 307 17.05 -27.02 2.54
N LEU A 308 16.08 -27.62 1.86
CA LEU A 308 16.26 -28.89 1.14
C LEU A 308 17.27 -28.76 0.00
N ALA A 309 17.16 -27.73 -0.82
CA ALA A 309 18.10 -27.48 -1.92
C ALA A 309 19.52 -27.25 -1.41
N ALA A 310 19.69 -26.46 -0.32
CA ALA A 310 20.99 -26.20 0.30
C ALA A 310 21.67 -27.48 0.85
N THR A 311 20.91 -28.52 1.14
CA THR A 311 21.41 -29.82 1.62
C THR A 311 21.52 -30.89 0.52
N GLY A 312 21.34 -30.52 -0.74
CA GLY A 312 21.60 -31.36 -1.90
C GLY A 312 20.37 -32.07 -2.46
N THR A 313 19.17 -31.82 -1.95
CA THR A 313 17.92 -32.37 -2.53
C THR A 313 17.59 -31.67 -3.85
N THR A 314 17.29 -32.44 -4.89
CA THR A 314 16.79 -31.88 -6.15
C THR A 314 15.28 -31.64 -6.02
N LEU A 315 14.86 -30.41 -6.34
CA LEU A 315 13.45 -30.01 -6.31
C LEU A 315 12.86 -30.02 -7.72
N HIS A 316 11.74 -30.71 -7.89
CA HIS A 316 11.00 -30.79 -9.14
C HIS A 316 9.69 -30.05 -8.99
N VAL A 317 9.54 -28.87 -9.63
CA VAL A 317 8.43 -27.94 -9.41
C VAL A 317 7.47 -27.91 -10.59
N ARG A 318 6.19 -27.94 -10.27
CA ARG A 318 5.07 -27.69 -11.15
C ARG A 318 4.07 -26.74 -10.48
N ALA A 319 3.29 -26.05 -11.28
CA ALA A 319 2.12 -25.26 -10.91
C ALA A 319 1.09 -25.32 -12.04
N ASP A 320 -0.05 -24.70 -11.87
CA ASP A 320 -1.03 -24.50 -12.93
C ASP A 320 -0.41 -23.71 -14.10
N ASP A 321 -0.76 -24.08 -15.33
CA ASP A 321 -0.23 -23.42 -16.53
C ASP A 321 -1.07 -22.18 -16.88
N ASP A 322 -1.10 -21.24 -15.92
CA ASP A 322 -1.71 -19.93 -16.03
C ASP A 322 -0.73 -18.84 -15.60
N ALA A 323 -1.16 -17.57 -15.61
CA ALA A 323 -0.30 -16.45 -15.25
C ALA A 323 0.19 -16.51 -13.78
N ALA A 324 -0.64 -16.98 -12.86
CA ALA A 324 -0.29 -17.10 -11.44
C ALA A 324 0.72 -18.23 -11.21
N GLY A 325 0.49 -19.40 -11.80
CA GLY A 325 1.42 -20.54 -11.74
C GLY A 325 2.78 -20.22 -12.38
N GLN A 326 2.80 -19.47 -13.49
CA GLN A 326 4.04 -18.99 -14.11
C GLN A 326 4.83 -18.05 -13.19
N GLU A 327 4.16 -17.13 -12.47
CA GLU A 327 4.80 -16.28 -11.46
C GLU A 327 5.38 -17.12 -10.32
N ILE A 328 4.64 -18.13 -9.83
CA ILE A 328 5.08 -19.04 -8.76
C ILE A 328 6.36 -19.78 -9.18
N VAL A 329 6.32 -20.48 -10.32
CA VAL A 329 7.44 -21.28 -10.81
C VAL A 329 8.66 -20.39 -11.12
N SER A 330 8.46 -19.25 -11.80
CA SER A 330 9.54 -18.32 -12.10
C SER A 330 10.17 -17.73 -10.85
N GLY A 331 9.35 -17.37 -9.85
CA GLY A 331 9.84 -16.86 -8.56
C GLY A 331 10.65 -17.90 -7.79
N LEU A 332 10.18 -19.15 -7.73
CA LEU A 332 10.91 -20.23 -7.09
C LEU A 332 12.20 -20.57 -7.84
N HIS A 333 12.16 -20.62 -9.17
CA HIS A 333 13.34 -20.88 -10.00
C HIS A 333 14.43 -19.81 -9.83
N ALA A 334 14.03 -18.54 -9.71
CA ALA A 334 14.96 -17.43 -9.45
C ALA A 334 15.56 -17.48 -8.03
N ALA A 335 14.80 -17.97 -7.04
CA ALA A 335 15.22 -18.02 -5.63
C ALA A 335 16.03 -19.27 -5.25
N ILE A 336 15.85 -20.37 -5.98
CA ILE A 336 16.45 -21.67 -5.62
C ILE A 336 17.28 -22.20 -6.80
N PRO A 337 18.60 -22.04 -6.75
CA PRO A 337 19.49 -22.57 -7.81
C PRO A 337 19.34 -24.09 -7.96
N GLY A 338 19.28 -24.55 -9.20
CA GLY A 338 19.21 -25.97 -9.51
C GLY A 338 17.83 -26.61 -9.41
N LEU A 339 16.78 -25.82 -9.16
CA LEU A 339 15.40 -26.26 -9.24
C LEU A 339 15.08 -26.75 -10.67
N ARG A 340 14.39 -27.87 -10.80
CA ARG A 340 13.97 -28.48 -12.07
C ARG A 340 12.47 -28.30 -12.29
N LEU A 341 12.09 -28.22 -13.56
CA LEU A 341 10.67 -28.18 -13.93
C LEU A 341 10.11 -29.61 -14.00
N TRP A 342 8.98 -29.82 -13.38
CA TRP A 342 8.27 -31.11 -13.38
C TRP A 342 7.12 -31.07 -14.37
N ARG A 343 7.30 -31.63 -15.57
CA ARG A 343 6.32 -31.59 -16.67
C ARG A 343 5.74 -30.19 -16.93
N TYR A 344 6.57 -29.17 -16.80
CA TYR A 344 6.15 -27.78 -16.89
C TYR A 344 7.06 -27.02 -17.87
N ALA A 345 6.47 -26.10 -18.65
CA ALA A 345 7.21 -25.24 -19.55
C ALA A 345 6.98 -23.78 -19.17
N LEU A 346 8.06 -23.02 -18.98
CA LEU A 346 8.00 -21.55 -18.78
C LEU A 346 7.62 -20.85 -20.10
N ARG A 347 6.47 -21.19 -20.66
CA ARG A 347 5.89 -20.55 -21.85
C ARG A 347 4.42 -20.29 -21.61
N PRO A 348 3.89 -19.12 -22.05
CA PRO A 348 2.46 -18.88 -21.99
C PRO A 348 1.72 -19.98 -22.74
N ALA A 349 0.85 -20.70 -22.07
CA ALA A 349 -0.04 -21.65 -22.73
C ALA A 349 -1.06 -20.89 -23.57
N MET A 350 -1.39 -21.42 -24.74
CA MET A 350 -2.51 -20.88 -25.56
C MET A 350 -3.86 -21.07 -24.85
N GLN A 351 -3.94 -22.06 -23.95
CA GLN A 351 -5.07 -22.30 -23.05
C GLN A 351 -4.53 -22.71 -21.68
N PRO A 352 -5.06 -22.15 -20.58
CA PRO A 352 -4.69 -22.57 -19.23
C PRO A 352 -4.90 -24.07 -19.04
N ARG A 353 -3.93 -24.74 -18.39
CA ARG A 353 -4.03 -26.14 -17.97
C ARG A 353 -3.79 -26.22 -16.47
N TYR A 354 -4.65 -26.92 -15.79
CA TYR A 354 -4.62 -27.08 -14.33
C TYR A 354 -4.00 -28.41 -13.95
N GLU A 355 -3.36 -28.49 -12.79
CA GLU A 355 -2.71 -29.71 -12.29
C GLU A 355 -3.67 -30.89 -12.22
N GLU A 356 -4.95 -30.66 -11.91
CA GLU A 356 -5.98 -31.72 -11.86
C GLU A 356 -6.23 -32.37 -13.21
N GLN A 357 -6.02 -31.67 -14.32
CA GLN A 357 -6.16 -32.23 -15.66
C GLN A 357 -5.04 -33.23 -16.02
N ASP A 358 -3.91 -33.11 -15.33
CA ASP A 358 -2.75 -33.98 -15.51
C ASP A 358 -2.57 -34.97 -14.35
N LEU A 359 -3.55 -35.10 -13.45
CA LEU A 359 -3.44 -35.82 -12.18
C LEU A 359 -2.91 -37.26 -12.35
N ASP A 360 -3.43 -38.01 -13.30
CA ASP A 360 -2.97 -39.38 -13.55
C ASP A 360 -1.50 -39.46 -13.94
N LEU A 361 -1.02 -38.49 -14.74
CA LEU A 361 0.37 -38.41 -15.14
C LEU A 361 1.28 -38.05 -13.97
N LEU A 362 0.80 -37.11 -13.11
CA LEU A 362 1.54 -36.69 -11.94
C LEU A 362 1.63 -37.81 -10.90
N LEU A 363 0.55 -38.52 -10.66
CA LEU A 363 0.53 -39.67 -9.77
C LEU A 363 1.41 -40.82 -10.30
N HIS A 364 1.45 -41.02 -11.62
CA HIS A 364 2.37 -41.99 -12.22
C HIS A 364 3.84 -41.62 -11.92
N ASP A 365 4.21 -40.35 -12.00
CA ASP A 365 5.59 -39.91 -11.70
C ASP A 365 5.92 -40.02 -10.21
N LEU A 366 4.93 -39.78 -9.35
CA LEU A 366 5.07 -39.81 -7.88
C LEU A 366 5.14 -41.24 -7.34
N LYS A 367 4.76 -42.26 -8.10
CA LYS A 367 4.85 -43.63 -7.67
C LYS A 367 6.31 -44.03 -7.49
N GLN A 368 6.69 -44.48 -6.29
CA GLN A 368 8.01 -45.00 -6.04
C GLN A 368 8.28 -46.19 -6.99
N LYS A 369 9.35 -46.06 -7.77
CA LYS A 369 9.86 -47.18 -8.57
C LYS A 369 10.73 -47.99 -7.63
N GLU A 370 10.66 -49.35 -7.78
CA GLU A 370 11.56 -50.23 -7.03
C GLU A 370 13.02 -49.77 -7.14
N PRO A 371 13.86 -49.94 -6.07
CA PRO A 371 15.25 -49.54 -6.09
C PRO A 371 15.98 -50.17 -7.27
N GLY A 372 16.28 -49.42 -8.30
CA GLY A 372 16.96 -49.88 -9.52
C GLY A 372 16.52 -49.22 -10.83
N ALA A 373 15.47 -48.42 -10.86
CA ALA A 373 14.89 -47.85 -12.08
C ALA A 373 15.32 -46.40 -12.44
N TYR A 374 16.25 -45.80 -11.75
CA TYR A 374 16.82 -44.52 -12.15
C TYR A 374 17.94 -44.71 -13.17
N ARG A 375 17.58 -44.83 -14.47
CA ARG A 375 18.54 -44.55 -15.54
C ARG A 375 18.62 -43.06 -15.75
N ALA A 376 19.83 -42.53 -15.57
CA ALA A 376 20.18 -41.18 -15.99
C ALA A 376 19.77 -41.02 -17.46
N VAL A 377 18.99 -39.95 -17.75
CA VAL A 377 18.77 -39.51 -19.13
C VAL A 377 20.08 -38.89 -19.60
N PRO A 378 20.71 -39.41 -20.68
CA PRO A 378 21.93 -38.77 -21.18
C PRO A 378 21.59 -37.44 -21.85
N GLY A 379 22.26 -36.39 -21.46
CA GLY A 379 22.50 -35.21 -22.27
C GLY A 379 21.36 -34.20 -22.37
N ALA A 380 21.42 -33.12 -21.60
CA ALA A 380 21.04 -31.76 -22.05
C ALA A 380 22.14 -30.81 -21.63
#